data_05885e8ef8809d227509304b483487f7
#
_entry.id   05885e8ef8809d227509304b483487f7
#
_cell.length_a   1.000
_cell.length_b   1.000
_cell.length_c   1.000
_cell.angle_alpha   90.00
_cell.angle_beta   90.00
_cell.angle_gamma   90.00
#
_symmetry.space_group_name_H-M   'P 1'
#
loop_
_entity.id
_entity.type
_entity.pdbx_description
1 polymer ?
#
loop_
_entity_poly.entity_id
_entity_poly.type
_entity_poly.pdbx_seq_one_letter_code
_entity_poly.pdbx_strand_id
1 'polypeptide(L)'
;RIISTTCSLKLASKTLRFDFVTFIFSGDFHLSVCTKLLDQDSMYDCTLRGGYRQQAPWTPLVQNKFGQAVALQRTCGSKGLVVVLPQIKDKTGFLKSLFTDVLPEIAPHLFPGIEQGRWTHLPDYELPKVVQLHDQRSQLEAKFKTDLAVLEQKVVQARKQDGWMHDLLTQTGDPLVEAVKIGLKYLGFNKVIDMDQVRDKEAKSRREDLQIQDVSPTLVVDVKGIGSYPGDEDVMQAGKHAMLVMREQKRTDVLGLSLINHQRHIPPMERDNAMPFRQELLHVALESQLGLLTAWDFYRLVRNARLHQWKFEHVQPVLYQHGRFEIIPTHYLYIGKVTKVWADKFGIDIEFGTIAVGSKIAIEFPVLFEEADVEGLMVNGNIVNAANAGDKTGIPWSNNQPKLKVGLRVFYIDNEHHT
;
A
#
# COMPACT_ATOMS: atom_id res chain seq x y z
N ARG A 1 -9.11 -10.05 39.23
CA ARG A 1 -10.58 -9.80 39.34
C ARG A 1 -10.96 -10.15 40.76
N ILE A 2 -11.33 -9.14 41.55
CA ILE A 2 -11.92 -9.30 42.89
C ILE A 2 -13.37 -9.72 42.63
N ILE A 3 -13.70 -10.96 42.92
CA ILE A 3 -15.09 -11.43 42.93
C ILE A 3 -15.56 -11.38 44.39
N SER A 4 -16.41 -10.42 44.70
CA SER A 4 -17.14 -10.40 45.94
C SER A 4 -18.22 -11.48 45.94
N THR A 5 -17.91 -12.63 46.48
CA THR A 5 -18.95 -13.63 46.81
C THR A 5 -19.30 -13.49 48.29
N THR A 6 -20.49 -13.03 48.58
CA THR A 6 -21.06 -13.01 49.94
C THR A 6 -21.19 -14.43 50.44
N CYS A 7 -20.24 -14.85 51.26
CA CYS A 7 -20.32 -16.13 51.98
C CYS A 7 -20.92 -15.81 53.36
N SER A 8 -22.15 -16.31 53.66
CA SER A 8 -22.76 -16.12 54.96
C SER A 8 -22.13 -17.04 56.00
N LEU A 9 -21.22 -16.49 56.77
CA LEU A 9 -20.75 -17.04 58.02
C LEU A 9 -21.73 -16.67 59.15
N LYS A 10 -22.36 -17.63 59.84
CA LYS A 10 -23.11 -17.33 61.06
C LYS A 10 -22.15 -17.09 62.22
N LEU A 11 -22.04 -15.84 62.62
CA LEU A 11 -21.35 -15.41 63.83
C LEU A 11 -22.18 -15.68 65.05
N ALA A 12 -21.60 -16.25 66.09
CA ALA A 12 -22.18 -16.29 67.42
C ALA A 12 -21.79 -15.01 68.16
N SER A 13 -22.74 -14.05 68.13
CA SER A 13 -22.81 -12.78 68.90
C SER A 13 -21.88 -11.64 68.54
N LYS A 14 -22.58 -10.52 68.27
CA LYS A 14 -22.21 -9.07 68.25
C LYS A 14 -21.08 -8.58 67.34
N THR A 15 -21.54 -7.78 66.38
CA THR A 15 -20.90 -6.68 65.60
C THR A 15 -19.37 -6.59 65.70
N LEU A 16 -18.67 -7.32 64.84
CA LEU A 16 -17.23 -7.17 64.66
C LEU A 16 -16.96 -6.88 63.20
N ARG A 17 -16.19 -5.83 62.92
CA ARG A 17 -15.70 -5.53 61.57
C ARG A 17 -14.55 -6.49 61.28
N PHE A 18 -14.79 -7.46 60.39
CA PHE A 18 -13.74 -8.28 59.80
C PHE A 18 -13.21 -7.59 58.55
N ASP A 19 -11.93 -7.33 58.50
CA ASP A 19 -11.24 -7.05 57.26
C ASP A 19 -11.02 -8.39 56.55
N PHE A 20 -11.88 -8.76 55.61
CA PHE A 20 -11.72 -9.98 54.80
C PHE A 20 -10.66 -9.72 53.74
N VAL A 21 -9.56 -10.44 53.78
CA VAL A 21 -8.61 -10.53 52.67
C VAL A 21 -8.90 -11.85 51.96
N THR A 22 -9.58 -11.77 50.80
CA THR A 22 -9.85 -12.95 49.97
C THR A 22 -8.69 -13.15 49.03
N PHE A 23 -7.87 -14.17 49.28
CA PHE A 23 -6.82 -14.59 48.33
C PHE A 23 -7.30 -15.82 47.59
N ILE A 24 -7.18 -15.80 46.23
CA ILE A 24 -7.53 -16.93 45.36
C ILE A 24 -6.23 -17.58 44.92
N PHE A 25 -5.92 -18.79 45.44
CA PHE A 25 -4.71 -19.55 45.15
C PHE A 25 -5.03 -20.98 44.69
N SER A 26 -4.14 -21.55 43.91
CA SER A 26 -4.13 -22.96 43.53
C SER A 26 -3.03 -23.67 44.33
N GLY A 27 -3.40 -24.29 45.46
CA GLY A 27 -2.47 -25.04 46.31
C GLY A 27 -2.91 -25.10 47.76
N ASP A 28 -2.37 -26.05 48.49
CA ASP A 28 -2.63 -26.20 49.96
C ASP A 28 -1.77 -25.22 50.72
N PHE A 29 -2.42 -24.38 51.54
CA PHE A 29 -1.76 -23.46 52.43
C PHE A 29 -1.25 -24.21 53.67
N HIS A 30 0.07 -24.41 53.74
CA HIS A 30 0.66 -25.21 54.81
C HIS A 30 0.59 -24.51 56.19
N LEU A 31 0.25 -25.27 57.20
CA LEU A 31 0.10 -24.86 58.58
C LEU A 31 1.37 -24.13 59.14
N SER A 32 2.55 -24.54 58.70
CA SER A 32 3.84 -23.95 59.06
C SER A 32 4.01 -22.49 58.61
N VAL A 33 3.27 -22.08 57.58
CA VAL A 33 3.30 -20.72 57.05
C VAL A 33 2.49 -19.78 57.96
N CYS A 34 1.32 -20.18 58.41
CA CYS A 34 0.51 -19.39 59.30
C CYS A 34 1.17 -19.14 60.65
N THR A 35 1.91 -20.10 61.19
CA THR A 35 2.61 -19.96 62.47
C THR A 35 3.81 -19.00 62.39
N LYS A 36 4.41 -18.82 61.23
CA LYS A 36 5.48 -17.82 61.03
C LYS A 36 4.96 -16.41 60.83
N LEU A 37 3.73 -16.27 60.31
CA LEU A 37 3.16 -14.99 59.93
C LEU A 37 2.24 -14.40 61.01
N LEU A 38 1.72 -15.19 61.95
CA LEU A 38 0.95 -14.69 63.08
C LEU A 38 1.93 -14.27 64.18
N ASP A 39 1.96 -13.00 64.48
CA ASP A 39 2.75 -12.46 65.61
C ASP A 39 2.15 -12.94 66.96
N GLN A 40 2.99 -12.95 68.00
CA GLN A 40 2.57 -13.40 69.33
C GLN A 40 1.50 -12.51 69.95
N ASP A 41 1.33 -11.29 69.46
CA ASP A 41 0.36 -10.31 69.94
C ASP A 41 -0.94 -10.31 69.12
N SER A 42 -1.10 -11.21 68.15
CA SER A 42 -2.33 -11.32 67.37
C SER A 42 -3.48 -11.78 68.24
N MET A 43 -4.57 -11.04 68.25
CA MET A 43 -5.71 -11.30 69.13
C MET A 43 -6.88 -11.83 68.28
N TYR A 44 -7.68 -12.69 68.87
CA TYR A 44 -8.95 -13.13 68.27
C TYR A 44 -10.10 -12.80 69.25
N ASP A 45 -11.18 -12.23 68.72
CA ASP A 45 -12.36 -11.88 69.48
C ASP A 45 -13.48 -12.87 69.29
N CYS A 46 -13.33 -13.81 68.35
CA CYS A 46 -14.32 -14.82 68.04
C CYS A 46 -13.67 -16.12 67.55
N THR A 47 -14.38 -17.23 67.71
CA THR A 47 -14.04 -18.51 67.12
C THR A 47 -14.93 -18.77 65.88
N LEU A 48 -14.37 -19.44 64.92
CA LEU A 48 -15.02 -19.70 63.64
C LEU A 48 -15.57 -21.13 63.58
N ARG A 49 -16.80 -21.29 63.09
CA ARG A 49 -17.38 -22.62 62.83
C ARG A 49 -17.75 -22.72 61.35
N GLY A 50 -17.29 -23.78 60.70
CA GLY A 50 -17.71 -24.09 59.35
C GLY A 50 -19.17 -24.53 59.28
N GLY A 51 -19.96 -24.01 58.33
CA GLY A 51 -21.36 -24.44 58.16
C GLY A 51 -21.48 -25.83 57.55
N TYR A 52 -22.42 -26.62 58.06
CA TYR A 52 -22.65 -28.04 57.68
C TYR A 52 -23.21 -28.30 56.29
N ARG A 53 -23.52 -27.26 55.48
CA ARG A 53 -24.25 -27.40 54.21
C ARG A 53 -23.44 -27.10 52.95
N GLN A 54 -22.10 -27.15 53.02
CA GLN A 54 -21.28 -26.76 51.86
C GLN A 54 -20.48 -27.94 51.30
N GLN A 55 -20.36 -28.02 49.98
CA GLN A 55 -19.69 -29.10 49.24
C GLN A 55 -18.17 -29.21 49.54
N ALA A 56 -17.54 -28.20 50.14
CA ALA A 56 -16.16 -28.26 50.58
C ALA A 56 -16.07 -27.83 52.06
N PRO A 57 -15.56 -28.70 52.97
CA PRO A 57 -15.44 -28.37 54.37
C PRO A 57 -14.39 -27.29 54.61
N TRP A 58 -14.63 -26.48 55.64
CA TRP A 58 -13.63 -25.59 56.18
C TRP A 58 -12.60 -26.37 57.02
N THR A 59 -11.32 -26.20 56.73
CA THR A 59 -10.22 -26.84 57.44
C THR A 59 -9.62 -25.78 58.43
N PRO A 60 -9.51 -26.14 59.73
CA PRO A 60 -8.86 -25.28 60.72
C PRO A 60 -7.38 -25.12 60.39
N LEU A 61 -6.88 -23.88 60.30
CA LEU A 61 -5.46 -23.56 60.21
C LEU A 61 -4.84 -23.26 61.58
N VAL A 62 -5.58 -22.59 62.43
CA VAL A 62 -5.16 -22.29 63.79
C VAL A 62 -6.33 -22.54 64.76
N GLN A 63 -6.05 -23.17 65.90
CA GLN A 63 -7.00 -23.43 66.96
C GLN A 63 -6.53 -22.84 68.29
N ASN A 64 -7.49 -22.45 69.11
CA ASN A 64 -7.18 -22.03 70.49
C ASN A 64 -6.98 -23.25 71.37
N LYS A 65 -6.61 -23.06 72.65
CA LYS A 65 -6.41 -24.13 73.65
C LYS A 65 -7.64 -25.01 73.94
N PHE A 66 -8.81 -24.61 73.45
CA PHE A 66 -10.07 -25.35 73.60
C PHE A 66 -10.46 -26.09 72.31
N GLY A 67 -9.55 -26.15 71.32
CA GLY A 67 -9.80 -26.82 70.02
C GLY A 67 -10.76 -26.07 69.08
N GLN A 68 -11.06 -24.80 69.36
CA GLN A 68 -11.93 -23.97 68.55
C GLN A 68 -11.11 -23.27 67.48
N ALA A 69 -11.56 -23.25 66.24
CA ALA A 69 -10.85 -22.64 65.12
C ALA A 69 -10.83 -21.11 65.20
N VAL A 70 -9.64 -20.54 65.10
CA VAL A 70 -9.37 -19.12 65.07
C VAL A 70 -9.00 -18.65 63.62
N ALA A 71 -8.42 -19.56 62.84
CA ALA A 71 -8.18 -19.36 61.43
C ALA A 71 -8.68 -20.59 60.65
N LEU A 72 -9.27 -20.38 59.51
CA LEU A 72 -9.84 -21.42 58.65
C LEU A 72 -9.40 -21.25 57.19
N GLN A 73 -9.27 -22.37 56.48
CA GLN A 73 -9.14 -22.32 55.02
C GLN A 73 -10.23 -23.18 54.35
N ARG A 74 -10.48 -22.88 53.08
CA ARG A 74 -11.40 -23.63 52.23
C ARG A 74 -11.03 -23.44 50.78
N THR A 75 -11.03 -24.53 50.05
CA THR A 75 -10.92 -24.50 48.56
C THR A 75 -12.24 -24.09 47.95
N CYS A 76 -12.17 -23.20 46.98
CA CYS A 76 -13.29 -22.69 46.18
C CYS A 76 -13.07 -23.00 44.69
N GLY A 77 -13.90 -23.87 44.12
CA GLY A 77 -13.72 -24.36 42.76
C GLY A 77 -12.43 -25.17 42.56
N SER A 78 -11.93 -25.27 41.36
CA SER A 78 -10.78 -26.13 41.03
C SER A 78 -9.41 -25.48 41.35
N LYS A 79 -9.36 -24.17 41.60
CA LYS A 79 -8.08 -23.42 41.74
C LYS A 79 -8.09 -22.26 42.74
N GLY A 80 -9.18 -22.10 43.51
CA GLY A 80 -9.30 -20.99 44.45
C GLY A 80 -9.15 -21.44 45.92
N LEU A 81 -8.48 -20.63 46.73
CA LEU A 81 -8.33 -20.85 48.18
C LEU A 81 -8.82 -19.61 48.90
N VAL A 82 -9.67 -19.78 49.90
CA VAL A 82 -10.10 -18.72 50.81
C VAL A 82 -9.52 -19.03 52.19
N VAL A 83 -8.82 -18.05 52.75
CA VAL A 83 -8.24 -18.11 54.08
C VAL A 83 -8.86 -17.03 54.94
N VAL A 84 -9.34 -17.39 56.11
CA VAL A 84 -9.87 -16.48 57.12
C VAL A 84 -8.89 -16.47 58.30
N LEU A 85 -8.36 -15.31 58.62
CA LEU A 85 -7.35 -15.13 59.66
C LEU A 85 -7.91 -14.29 60.80
N PRO A 86 -7.35 -14.41 62.03
CA PRO A 86 -7.67 -13.51 63.13
C PRO A 86 -7.17 -12.09 62.84
N GLN A 87 -7.52 -11.12 63.67
CA GLN A 87 -7.04 -9.77 63.54
C GLN A 87 -5.55 -9.72 63.86
N ILE A 88 -4.74 -9.47 62.85
CA ILE A 88 -3.29 -9.32 62.94
C ILE A 88 -2.97 -7.88 63.34
N LYS A 89 -2.08 -7.69 64.30
CA LYS A 89 -1.69 -6.36 64.79
C LYS A 89 -0.87 -5.60 63.77
N ASP A 90 0.20 -6.21 63.28
CA ASP A 90 1.00 -5.64 62.17
C ASP A 90 0.55 -6.22 60.80
N LYS A 91 -0.51 -5.62 60.26
CA LYS A 91 -1.05 -6.00 58.93
C LYS A 91 -0.05 -5.75 57.83
N THR A 92 0.74 -4.68 57.91
CA THR A 92 1.69 -4.29 56.86
C THR A 92 2.85 -5.27 56.78
N GLY A 93 3.46 -5.59 57.93
CA GLY A 93 4.52 -6.61 58.01
C GLY A 93 4.04 -7.98 57.55
N PHE A 94 2.83 -8.37 58.04
CA PHE A 94 2.20 -9.63 57.59
C PHE A 94 2.00 -9.70 56.08
N LEU A 95 1.40 -8.70 55.47
CA LEU A 95 1.18 -8.67 54.02
C LEU A 95 2.50 -8.66 53.25
N LYS A 96 3.49 -7.91 53.75
CA LYS A 96 4.82 -7.88 53.13
C LYS A 96 5.41 -9.31 53.09
N SER A 97 5.53 -9.97 54.26
CA SER A 97 6.05 -11.35 54.31
C SER A 97 5.20 -12.34 53.51
N LEU A 98 3.87 -12.18 53.53
CA LEU A 98 2.99 -13.02 52.72
C LEU A 98 3.30 -12.92 51.24
N PHE A 99 3.47 -11.73 50.70
CA PHE A 99 3.74 -11.50 49.29
C PHE A 99 5.19 -11.71 48.90
N THR A 100 6.17 -11.50 49.78
CA THR A 100 7.59 -11.69 49.42
C THR A 100 8.10 -13.10 49.69
N ASP A 101 7.65 -13.75 50.77
CA ASP A 101 8.29 -15.00 51.23
C ASP A 101 7.42 -16.22 50.98
N VAL A 102 6.10 -16.07 51.11
CA VAL A 102 5.18 -17.20 51.16
C VAL A 102 4.45 -17.48 49.83
N LEU A 103 3.81 -16.45 49.28
CA LEU A 103 3.02 -16.62 48.07
C LEU A 103 3.86 -16.97 46.86
N PRO A 104 5.10 -16.47 46.69
CA PRO A 104 5.98 -16.90 45.60
C PRO A 104 6.32 -18.40 45.62
N GLU A 105 6.41 -18.99 46.81
CA GLU A 105 6.68 -20.42 46.95
C GLU A 105 5.42 -21.30 46.64
N ILE A 106 4.25 -20.84 47.14
CA ILE A 106 3.01 -21.60 47.03
C ILE A 106 2.33 -21.41 45.66
N ALA A 107 2.41 -20.23 45.12
CA ALA A 107 1.76 -19.85 43.85
C ALA A 107 2.68 -19.08 42.91
N PRO A 108 3.81 -19.63 42.50
CA PRO A 108 4.82 -18.95 41.67
C PRO A 108 4.24 -18.37 40.38
N HIS A 109 3.22 -19.01 39.83
CA HIS A 109 2.55 -18.55 38.59
C HIS A 109 1.88 -17.17 38.72
N LEU A 110 1.59 -16.70 39.95
CA LEU A 110 1.06 -15.35 40.22
C LEU A 110 2.17 -14.29 40.34
N PHE A 111 3.40 -14.73 40.39
CA PHE A 111 4.59 -13.87 40.58
C PHE A 111 5.58 -14.05 39.42
N PRO A 112 5.23 -13.64 38.21
CA PRO A 112 6.03 -13.91 37.01
C PRO A 112 7.44 -13.30 37.05
N GLY A 113 7.72 -12.39 37.99
CA GLY A 113 9.07 -11.84 38.21
C GLY A 113 9.97 -12.70 39.09
N ILE A 114 9.41 -13.64 39.87
CA ILE A 114 10.12 -14.50 40.82
C ILE A 114 10.30 -15.93 40.27
N GLU A 115 9.46 -16.32 39.29
CA GLU A 115 9.59 -17.62 38.64
C GLU A 115 10.99 -17.81 38.05
N GLN A 116 11.69 -18.81 38.57
CA GLN A 116 12.89 -19.40 37.99
C GLN A 116 13.95 -18.42 37.46
N GLY A 117 14.37 -17.47 38.30
CA GLY A 117 15.53 -16.65 37.97
C GLY A 117 15.29 -15.54 36.93
N ARG A 118 14.05 -15.09 36.71
CA ARG A 118 13.77 -13.93 35.82
C ARG A 118 14.51 -12.66 36.20
N TRP A 119 14.91 -12.55 37.47
CA TRP A 119 15.77 -11.46 37.91
C TRP A 119 17.14 -11.43 37.21
N THR A 120 17.59 -12.58 36.67
CA THR A 120 18.84 -12.68 35.91
C THR A 120 18.78 -11.90 34.57
N HIS A 121 17.55 -11.61 34.06
CA HIS A 121 17.35 -10.79 32.87
C HIS A 121 17.15 -9.30 33.17
N LEU A 122 17.28 -8.89 34.45
CA LEU A 122 17.32 -7.48 34.80
C LEU A 122 18.66 -6.88 34.36
N PRO A 123 18.69 -5.58 33.99
CA PRO A 123 19.91 -4.94 33.45
C PRO A 123 21.17 -5.14 34.29
N ASP A 124 21.01 -5.18 35.63
CA ASP A 124 22.13 -5.34 36.57
C ASP A 124 22.72 -6.75 36.60
N TYR A 125 21.98 -7.74 36.12
CA TYR A 125 22.36 -9.16 36.17
C TYR A 125 22.46 -9.81 34.80
N GLU A 126 22.07 -9.08 33.73
CA GLU A 126 22.05 -9.62 32.39
C GLU A 126 23.45 -9.96 31.89
N LEU A 127 23.55 -10.99 31.07
CA LEU A 127 24.83 -11.45 30.51
C LEU A 127 25.44 -10.36 29.61
N PRO A 128 26.77 -10.08 29.72
CA PRO A 128 27.40 -9.02 28.94
C PRO A 128 27.19 -9.13 27.43
N LYS A 129 27.15 -10.35 26.90
CA LYS A 129 26.87 -10.60 25.47
C LYS A 129 25.43 -10.28 25.11
N VAL A 130 24.46 -10.53 26.01
CA VAL A 130 23.05 -10.21 25.80
C VAL A 130 22.84 -8.71 25.82
N VAL A 131 23.49 -8.00 26.74
CA VAL A 131 23.47 -6.51 26.77
C VAL A 131 23.97 -5.94 25.44
N GLN A 132 25.11 -6.43 24.94
CA GLN A 132 25.62 -6.00 23.62
C GLN A 132 24.64 -6.27 22.47
N LEU A 133 23.96 -7.41 22.49
CA LEU A 133 22.95 -7.73 21.47
C LEU A 133 21.71 -6.84 21.58
N HIS A 134 21.28 -6.50 22.80
CA HIS A 134 20.20 -5.53 23.02
C HIS A 134 20.58 -4.14 22.50
N ASP A 135 21.81 -3.70 22.73
CA ASP A 135 22.30 -2.41 22.21
C ASP A 135 22.36 -2.42 20.68
N GLN A 136 22.88 -3.50 20.08
CA GLN A 136 22.87 -3.66 18.62
C GLN A 136 21.46 -3.65 18.05
N ARG A 137 20.51 -4.35 18.69
CA ARG A 137 19.10 -4.33 18.28
C ARG A 137 18.53 -2.91 18.36
N SER A 138 18.76 -2.21 19.45
CA SER A 138 18.27 -0.83 19.62
C SER A 138 18.85 0.12 18.57
N GLN A 139 20.13 -0.04 18.21
CA GLN A 139 20.77 0.73 17.15
C GLN A 139 20.17 0.42 15.79
N LEU A 140 19.90 -0.86 15.48
CA LEU A 140 19.23 -1.27 14.24
C LEU A 140 17.81 -0.74 14.15
N GLU A 141 17.05 -0.81 15.24
CA GLU A 141 15.68 -0.26 15.32
C GLU A 141 15.68 1.26 15.10
N ALA A 142 16.62 1.97 15.74
CA ALA A 142 16.77 3.42 15.54
C ALA A 142 17.16 3.77 14.10
N LYS A 143 18.12 3.06 13.52
CA LYS A 143 18.53 3.22 12.12
C LYS A 143 17.36 2.94 11.17
N PHE A 144 16.66 1.83 11.36
CA PHE A 144 15.49 1.48 10.55
C PHE A 144 14.42 2.58 10.59
N LYS A 145 14.13 3.11 11.78
CA LYS A 145 13.16 4.21 11.93
C LYS A 145 13.59 5.47 11.18
N THR A 146 14.88 5.79 11.21
CA THR A 146 15.44 6.94 10.49
C THR A 146 15.36 6.73 8.98
N ASP A 147 15.77 5.55 8.49
CA ASP A 147 15.74 5.21 7.07
C ASP A 147 14.30 5.21 6.52
N LEU A 148 13.35 4.70 7.30
CA LEU A 148 11.94 4.73 6.96
C LEU A 148 11.42 6.17 6.81
N ALA A 149 11.73 7.04 7.77
CA ALA A 149 11.33 8.45 7.72
C ALA A 149 11.90 9.18 6.49
N VAL A 150 13.15 8.88 6.13
CA VAL A 150 13.79 9.42 4.92
C VAL A 150 13.07 8.93 3.65
N LEU A 151 12.71 7.64 3.60
CA LEU A 151 11.97 7.09 2.46
C LEU A 151 10.56 7.69 2.34
N GLU A 152 9.87 7.87 3.46
CA GLU A 152 8.55 8.53 3.48
C GLU A 152 8.64 9.97 2.96
N GLN A 153 9.67 10.72 3.36
CA GLN A 153 9.91 12.06 2.83
C GLN A 153 10.18 12.04 1.31
N LYS A 154 10.98 11.08 0.83
CA LYS A 154 11.23 10.91 -0.63
C LYS A 154 9.93 10.60 -1.39
N VAL A 155 9.05 9.76 -0.83
CA VAL A 155 7.74 9.47 -1.43
C VAL A 155 6.88 10.74 -1.53
N VAL A 156 6.83 11.54 -0.46
CA VAL A 156 6.09 12.81 -0.45
C VAL A 156 6.67 13.78 -1.49
N GLN A 157 7.99 13.89 -1.55
CA GLN A 157 8.67 14.75 -2.51
C GLN A 157 8.43 14.30 -3.96
N ALA A 158 8.53 12.99 -4.25
CA ALA A 158 8.24 12.45 -5.57
C ALA A 158 6.79 12.70 -6.00
N ARG A 159 5.82 12.51 -5.09
CA ARG A 159 4.41 12.83 -5.36
C ARG A 159 4.19 14.31 -5.64
N LYS A 160 4.89 15.21 -4.96
CA LYS A 160 4.81 16.65 -5.22
C LYS A 160 5.45 17.01 -6.56
N GLN A 161 6.55 16.40 -6.91
CA GLN A 161 7.32 16.67 -8.12
C GLN A 161 6.62 16.14 -9.37
N ASP A 162 6.06 14.92 -9.31
CA ASP A 162 5.40 14.26 -10.42
C ASP A 162 3.86 14.34 -10.36
N GLY A 163 3.30 15.13 -9.43
CA GLY A 163 1.85 15.26 -9.22
C GLY A 163 1.09 15.78 -10.44
N TRP A 164 1.74 16.59 -11.28
CA TRP A 164 1.19 17.06 -12.54
C TRP A 164 0.73 15.93 -13.49
N MET A 165 1.32 14.74 -13.37
CA MET A 165 0.85 13.58 -14.13
C MET A 165 -0.57 13.13 -13.72
N HIS A 166 -0.93 13.30 -12.45
CA HIS A 166 -2.30 13.05 -11.99
C HIS A 166 -3.25 14.17 -12.44
N ASP A 167 -2.74 15.39 -12.58
CA ASP A 167 -3.53 16.53 -13.08
C ASP A 167 -3.98 16.31 -14.52
N LEU A 168 -3.19 15.64 -15.36
CA LEU A 168 -3.62 15.19 -16.69
C LEU A 168 -4.92 14.37 -16.66
N LEU A 169 -5.15 13.62 -15.60
CA LEU A 169 -6.27 12.67 -15.47
C LEU A 169 -7.48 13.27 -14.75
N THR A 170 -7.26 14.27 -13.90
CA THR A 170 -8.27 14.74 -12.95
C THR A 170 -8.71 16.19 -13.18
N GLN A 171 -7.84 17.02 -13.76
CA GLN A 171 -8.04 18.45 -13.87
C GLN A 171 -8.76 18.88 -15.16
N THR A 172 -9.12 20.16 -15.22
CA THR A 172 -9.69 20.89 -16.34
C THR A 172 -9.17 22.32 -16.34
N GLY A 173 -9.31 23.05 -17.45
CA GLY A 173 -8.85 24.45 -17.57
C GLY A 173 -7.35 24.59 -17.36
N ASP A 174 -6.93 25.74 -16.81
CA ASP A 174 -5.51 26.11 -16.66
C ASP A 174 -4.63 25.04 -15.97
N PRO A 175 -5.07 24.33 -14.90
CA PRO A 175 -4.27 23.26 -14.31
C PRO A 175 -4.02 22.08 -15.27
N LEU A 176 -4.99 21.72 -16.12
CA LEU A 176 -4.83 20.67 -17.12
C LEU A 176 -3.88 21.14 -18.24
N VAL A 177 -4.01 22.38 -18.69
CA VAL A 177 -3.12 23.01 -19.71
C VAL A 177 -1.68 23.01 -19.22
N GLU A 178 -1.44 23.42 -17.98
CA GLU A 178 -0.09 23.42 -17.41
C GLU A 178 0.48 21.98 -17.29
N ALA A 179 -0.34 21.01 -16.88
CA ALA A 179 0.06 19.60 -16.83
C ALA A 179 0.45 19.06 -18.22
N VAL A 180 -0.32 19.39 -19.26
CA VAL A 180 -0.01 19.05 -20.67
C VAL A 180 1.30 19.71 -21.11
N LYS A 181 1.49 20.98 -20.83
CA LYS A 181 2.72 21.74 -21.15
C LYS A 181 3.96 21.12 -20.48
N ILE A 182 3.86 20.73 -19.22
CA ILE A 182 4.94 20.02 -18.51
C ILE A 182 5.21 18.66 -19.19
N GLY A 183 4.17 17.88 -19.52
CA GLY A 183 4.29 16.61 -20.21
C GLY A 183 4.96 16.73 -21.57
N LEU A 184 4.60 17.73 -22.38
CA LEU A 184 5.23 18.00 -23.67
C LEU A 184 6.73 18.32 -23.51
N LYS A 185 7.07 19.19 -22.56
CA LYS A 185 8.48 19.48 -22.24
C LYS A 185 9.23 18.24 -21.78
N TYR A 186 8.58 17.39 -20.99
CA TYR A 186 9.16 16.13 -20.54
C TYR A 186 9.46 15.19 -21.73
N LEU A 187 8.60 15.16 -22.75
CA LEU A 187 8.79 14.39 -23.98
C LEU A 187 9.90 14.97 -24.90
N GLY A 188 10.49 16.11 -24.55
CA GLY A 188 11.62 16.71 -25.26
C GLY A 188 11.25 17.93 -26.13
N PHE A 189 10.00 18.39 -26.11
CA PHE A 189 9.62 19.64 -26.80
C PHE A 189 10.10 20.87 -25.99
N ASN A 190 10.91 21.71 -26.61
CA ASN A 190 11.53 22.88 -25.95
C ASN A 190 10.77 24.16 -26.17
N LYS A 191 10.09 24.30 -27.33
CA LYS A 191 9.34 25.52 -27.72
C LYS A 191 7.83 25.32 -27.56
N VAL A 192 7.39 24.95 -26.35
CA VAL A 192 5.98 24.85 -25.96
C VAL A 192 5.56 26.20 -25.37
N ILE A 193 4.79 26.98 -26.14
CA ILE A 193 4.36 28.34 -25.81
C ILE A 193 2.93 28.28 -25.28
N ASP A 194 2.70 28.85 -24.11
CA ASP A 194 1.41 29.10 -23.53
C ASP A 194 0.79 30.35 -24.14
N MET A 195 -0.20 30.15 -24.99
CA MET A 195 -0.76 31.21 -25.81
C MET A 195 -1.71 32.10 -25.02
N ASP A 196 -2.37 31.58 -24.00
CA ASP A 196 -3.19 32.40 -23.12
C ASP A 196 -2.35 33.47 -22.42
N GLN A 197 -1.18 33.09 -21.88
CA GLN A 197 -0.27 34.05 -21.28
C GLN A 197 0.27 35.10 -22.26
N VAL A 198 0.49 34.71 -23.52
CA VAL A 198 0.95 35.65 -24.56
C VAL A 198 -0.17 36.60 -24.92
N ARG A 199 -1.39 36.10 -25.16
CA ARG A 199 -2.55 36.92 -25.56
C ARG A 199 -3.02 37.85 -24.45
N ASP A 200 -2.98 37.39 -23.19
CA ASP A 200 -3.30 38.27 -22.05
C ASP A 200 -2.34 39.45 -21.93
N LYS A 201 -1.04 39.23 -22.18
CA LYS A 201 -0.05 40.32 -22.21
C LYS A 201 -0.29 41.32 -23.35
N GLU A 202 -0.80 40.83 -24.49
CA GLU A 202 -1.12 41.63 -25.66
C GLU A 202 -2.54 42.24 -25.63
N ALA A 203 -3.31 42.00 -24.57
CA ALA A 203 -4.72 42.38 -24.44
C ALA A 203 -5.60 41.85 -25.59
N LYS A 204 -5.28 40.66 -26.11
CA LYS A 204 -6.03 39.96 -27.15
C LYS A 204 -6.92 38.86 -26.54
N SER A 205 -8.00 38.50 -27.27
CA SER A 205 -8.87 37.43 -26.84
C SER A 205 -8.13 36.08 -26.89
N ARG A 206 -8.33 35.25 -25.86
CA ARG A 206 -7.82 33.89 -25.77
C ARG A 206 -8.39 33.02 -26.91
N ARG A 207 -7.59 32.07 -27.38
CA ARG A 207 -7.95 31.11 -28.45
C ARG A 207 -7.40 29.74 -28.12
N GLU A 208 -6.30 29.33 -28.80
CA GLU A 208 -5.57 28.10 -28.53
C GLU A 208 -4.84 28.19 -27.19
N ASP A 209 -4.75 27.04 -26.47
CA ASP A 209 -4.07 26.98 -25.19
C ASP A 209 -2.54 26.94 -25.35
N LEU A 210 -2.03 26.07 -26.24
CA LEU A 210 -0.59 25.90 -26.45
C LEU A 210 -0.23 25.91 -27.93
N GLN A 211 1.01 26.36 -28.24
CA GLN A 211 1.66 26.16 -29.54
C GLN A 211 2.99 25.44 -29.37
N ILE A 212 3.23 24.39 -30.18
CA ILE A 212 4.51 23.69 -30.26
C ILE A 212 5.20 24.14 -31.55
N GLN A 213 6.41 24.72 -31.42
CA GLN A 213 7.15 25.33 -32.53
C GLN A 213 8.56 24.73 -32.67
N ASP A 214 8.81 23.54 -32.14
CA ASP A 214 10.10 22.86 -32.23
C ASP A 214 10.39 22.37 -33.66
N VAL A 215 9.37 21.94 -34.34
CA VAL A 215 9.44 21.41 -35.71
C VAL A 215 8.32 22.00 -36.56
N SER A 216 8.47 21.91 -37.89
CA SER A 216 7.39 22.19 -38.83
C SER A 216 6.66 20.90 -39.17
N PRO A 217 5.33 20.95 -39.23
CA PRO A 217 4.42 22.10 -39.01
C PRO A 217 4.29 22.48 -37.53
N THR A 218 3.95 23.75 -37.26
CA THR A 218 3.59 24.23 -35.94
C THR A 218 2.32 23.50 -35.47
N LEU A 219 2.32 22.94 -34.26
CA LEU A 219 1.17 22.30 -33.69
C LEU A 219 0.42 23.21 -32.72
N VAL A 220 -0.83 23.48 -33.04
CA VAL A 220 -1.78 24.25 -32.21
C VAL A 220 -2.58 23.29 -31.38
N VAL A 221 -2.50 23.39 -30.04
CA VAL A 221 -3.11 22.45 -29.11
C VAL A 221 -4.21 23.14 -28.32
N ASP A 222 -5.40 22.57 -28.40
CA ASP A 222 -6.52 22.88 -27.51
C ASP A 222 -6.69 21.76 -26.48
N VAL A 223 -6.77 22.13 -25.20
CA VAL A 223 -6.82 21.22 -24.06
C VAL A 223 -8.14 21.35 -23.34
N LYS A 224 -8.91 20.25 -23.25
CA LYS A 224 -10.24 20.31 -22.66
C LYS A 224 -10.49 19.19 -21.66
N GLY A 225 -11.01 19.53 -20.47
CA GLY A 225 -11.45 18.58 -19.46
C GLY A 225 -12.97 18.55 -19.35
N ILE A 226 -13.59 17.39 -19.67
CA ILE A 226 -15.05 17.23 -19.71
C ILE A 226 -15.50 16.05 -18.84
N GLY A 227 -16.74 16.13 -18.36
CA GLY A 227 -17.33 15.06 -17.53
C GLY A 227 -17.98 13.93 -18.32
N SER A 228 -18.18 14.13 -19.63
CA SER A 228 -18.90 13.22 -20.55
C SER A 228 -18.04 12.85 -21.76
N TYR A 229 -18.67 12.41 -22.85
CA TYR A 229 -18.03 12.22 -24.15
C TYR A 229 -17.82 13.56 -24.88
N PRO A 230 -16.77 13.69 -25.69
CA PRO A 230 -16.50 14.88 -26.49
C PRO A 230 -17.61 15.15 -27.50
N GLY A 231 -18.04 16.41 -27.56
CA GLY A 231 -18.92 16.92 -28.61
C GLY A 231 -18.14 17.47 -29.80
N ASP A 232 -18.86 17.86 -30.86
CA ASP A 232 -18.28 18.39 -32.09
C ASP A 232 -17.49 19.69 -31.82
N GLU A 233 -18.04 20.58 -30.99
CA GLU A 233 -17.37 21.83 -30.60
C GLU A 233 -16.07 21.57 -29.84
N ASP A 234 -16.08 20.56 -28.95
CA ASP A 234 -14.91 20.20 -28.14
C ASP A 234 -13.74 19.73 -29.01
N VAL A 235 -14.08 18.98 -30.08
CA VAL A 235 -13.09 18.35 -30.97
C VAL A 235 -12.61 19.32 -32.03
N MET A 236 -13.51 20.08 -32.67
CA MET A 236 -13.18 20.90 -33.84
C MET A 236 -12.54 22.24 -33.50
N GLN A 237 -12.48 22.61 -32.24
CA GLN A 237 -11.93 23.90 -31.80
C GLN A 237 -10.47 24.09 -32.21
N ALA A 238 -9.61 23.06 -32.01
CA ALA A 238 -8.21 23.11 -32.39
C ALA A 238 -7.99 23.32 -33.89
N GLY A 239 -8.80 22.70 -34.74
CA GLY A 239 -8.77 22.90 -36.19
C GLY A 239 -9.14 24.33 -36.59
N LYS A 240 -10.18 24.91 -35.96
CA LYS A 240 -10.55 26.32 -36.12
C LYS A 240 -9.44 27.23 -35.71
N HIS A 241 -8.78 27.02 -34.59
CA HIS A 241 -7.67 27.83 -34.10
C HIS A 241 -6.45 27.68 -35.00
N ALA A 242 -6.13 26.50 -35.50
CA ALA A 242 -5.06 26.30 -36.46
C ALA A 242 -5.28 27.16 -37.75
N MET A 243 -6.51 27.18 -38.28
CA MET A 243 -6.84 28.06 -39.44
C MET A 243 -6.67 29.54 -39.12
N LEU A 244 -7.03 29.97 -37.91
CA LEU A 244 -6.84 31.36 -37.48
C LEU A 244 -5.34 31.73 -37.39
N VAL A 245 -4.52 30.82 -36.83
CA VAL A 245 -3.06 30.98 -36.76
C VAL A 245 -2.45 31.02 -38.17
N MET A 246 -2.88 30.16 -39.10
CA MET A 246 -2.45 30.19 -40.51
C MET A 246 -2.71 31.54 -41.15
N ARG A 247 -3.89 32.14 -40.93
CA ARG A 247 -4.27 33.43 -41.46
C ARG A 247 -3.48 34.58 -40.82
N GLU A 248 -3.33 34.55 -39.50
CA GLU A 248 -2.62 35.60 -38.75
C GLU A 248 -1.13 35.63 -39.11
N GLN A 249 -0.50 34.42 -39.20
CA GLN A 249 0.92 34.28 -39.49
C GLN A 249 1.24 34.19 -41.00
N LYS A 250 0.23 34.14 -41.85
CA LYS A 250 0.36 34.01 -43.32
C LYS A 250 1.18 32.77 -43.73
N ARG A 251 0.93 31.64 -43.07
CA ARG A 251 1.61 30.37 -43.32
C ARG A 251 0.58 29.23 -43.42
N THR A 252 0.97 28.11 -44.00
CA THR A 252 0.08 26.94 -44.20
C THR A 252 0.52 25.73 -43.42
N ASP A 253 1.72 25.72 -42.88
CA ASP A 253 2.31 24.63 -42.13
C ASP A 253 1.93 24.70 -40.62
N VAL A 254 0.63 24.56 -40.34
CA VAL A 254 0.05 24.56 -38.99
C VAL A 254 -0.95 23.43 -38.91
N LEU A 255 -0.86 22.60 -37.87
CA LEU A 255 -1.78 21.53 -37.57
C LEU A 255 -2.52 21.78 -36.26
N GLY A 256 -3.73 21.26 -36.14
CA GLY A 256 -4.50 21.29 -34.90
C GLY A 256 -4.42 19.96 -34.14
N LEU A 257 -4.36 20.03 -32.83
CA LEU A 257 -4.44 18.89 -31.91
C LEU A 257 -5.45 19.18 -30.81
N SER A 258 -6.52 18.38 -30.74
CA SER A 258 -7.44 18.39 -29.61
C SER A 258 -7.03 17.34 -28.58
N LEU A 259 -6.63 17.79 -27.39
CA LEU A 259 -6.30 16.94 -26.25
C LEU A 259 -7.43 16.99 -25.22
N ILE A 260 -8.13 15.85 -25.05
CA ILE A 260 -9.37 15.83 -24.28
C ILE A 260 -9.29 14.86 -23.09
N ASN A 261 -9.48 15.39 -21.88
CA ASN A 261 -9.69 14.62 -20.66
C ASN A 261 -11.19 14.30 -20.50
N HIS A 262 -11.66 13.26 -21.22
CA HIS A 262 -13.05 12.82 -21.19
C HIS A 262 -13.35 11.99 -19.92
N GLN A 263 -14.63 11.98 -19.51
CA GLN A 263 -15.08 11.20 -18.34
C GLN A 263 -14.17 11.36 -17.10
N ARG A 264 -13.67 12.58 -16.88
CA ARG A 264 -12.62 12.90 -15.89
C ARG A 264 -12.95 12.51 -14.44
N HIS A 265 -14.23 12.26 -14.13
CA HIS A 265 -14.68 11.81 -12.80
C HIS A 265 -14.62 10.29 -12.63
N ILE A 266 -14.33 9.56 -13.69
CA ILE A 266 -14.22 8.10 -13.71
C ILE A 266 -12.72 7.73 -13.70
N PRO A 267 -12.32 6.69 -12.92
CA PRO A 267 -10.94 6.19 -12.98
C PRO A 267 -10.55 5.85 -14.43
N PRO A 268 -9.34 6.23 -14.89
CA PRO A 268 -8.99 6.09 -16.31
C PRO A 268 -9.17 4.70 -16.92
N MET A 269 -8.94 3.64 -16.14
CA MET A 269 -9.11 2.26 -16.61
C MET A 269 -10.58 1.83 -16.78
N GLU A 270 -11.51 2.59 -16.21
CA GLU A 270 -12.96 2.34 -16.26
C GLU A 270 -13.66 3.22 -17.30
N ARG A 271 -12.93 4.17 -17.91
CA ARG A 271 -13.44 5.03 -18.97
C ARG A 271 -13.62 4.24 -20.27
N ASP A 272 -14.49 4.73 -21.13
CA ASP A 272 -14.60 4.19 -22.50
C ASP A 272 -13.43 4.65 -23.37
N ASN A 273 -12.27 4.01 -23.14
CA ASN A 273 -11.05 4.31 -23.89
C ASN A 273 -11.02 3.65 -25.28
N ALA A 274 -11.90 2.69 -25.53
CA ALA A 274 -12.00 2.05 -26.85
C ALA A 274 -12.62 3.01 -27.89
N MET A 275 -13.66 3.74 -27.50
CA MET A 275 -14.40 4.65 -28.38
C MET A 275 -14.65 6.01 -27.70
N PRO A 276 -13.60 6.76 -27.32
CA PRO A 276 -13.77 8.05 -26.66
C PRO A 276 -14.36 9.11 -27.58
N PHE A 277 -14.20 8.94 -28.89
CA PHE A 277 -14.72 9.81 -29.95
C PHE A 277 -15.71 9.04 -30.82
N ARG A 278 -16.83 9.68 -31.21
CA ARG A 278 -17.79 9.10 -32.13
C ARG A 278 -17.18 8.91 -33.55
N GLN A 279 -17.67 7.92 -34.31
CA GLN A 279 -17.17 7.59 -35.64
C GLN A 279 -17.20 8.78 -36.60
N GLU A 280 -18.27 9.57 -36.54
CA GLU A 280 -18.43 10.78 -37.36
C GLU A 280 -17.34 11.82 -37.08
N LEU A 281 -16.97 12.01 -35.76
CA LEU A 281 -15.90 12.91 -35.37
C LEU A 281 -14.53 12.42 -35.85
N LEU A 282 -14.28 11.11 -35.78
CA LEU A 282 -13.03 10.52 -36.30
C LEU A 282 -12.89 10.75 -37.80
N HIS A 283 -13.98 10.60 -38.55
CA HIS A 283 -13.98 10.82 -39.99
C HIS A 283 -13.68 12.29 -40.33
N VAL A 284 -14.40 13.24 -39.71
CA VAL A 284 -14.20 14.66 -39.93
C VAL A 284 -12.78 15.11 -39.50
N ALA A 285 -12.25 14.55 -38.42
CA ALA A 285 -10.90 14.88 -37.94
C ALA A 285 -9.83 14.40 -38.95
N LEU A 286 -10.00 13.22 -39.55
CA LEU A 286 -9.10 12.74 -40.60
C LEU A 286 -9.16 13.61 -41.86
N GLU A 287 -10.34 13.97 -42.33
CA GLU A 287 -10.51 14.86 -43.50
C GLU A 287 -9.92 16.26 -43.27
N SER A 288 -10.03 16.75 -42.02
CA SER A 288 -9.54 18.07 -41.63
C SER A 288 -8.07 18.07 -41.20
N GLN A 289 -7.38 16.94 -41.25
CA GLN A 289 -6.01 16.75 -40.77
C GLN A 289 -5.85 17.17 -39.31
N LEU A 290 -6.88 16.95 -38.51
CA LEU A 290 -6.92 17.28 -37.08
C LEU A 290 -6.46 16.08 -36.24
N GLY A 291 -5.55 16.31 -35.30
CA GLY A 291 -5.13 15.31 -34.32
C GLY A 291 -6.10 15.21 -33.16
N LEU A 292 -6.41 13.98 -32.75
CA LEU A 292 -7.25 13.68 -31.58
C LEU A 292 -6.50 12.81 -30.59
N LEU A 293 -6.33 13.32 -29.37
CA LEU A 293 -5.62 12.64 -28.32
C LEU A 293 -6.42 12.72 -27.01
N THR A 294 -6.56 11.60 -26.31
CA THR A 294 -7.12 11.64 -24.96
C THR A 294 -6.03 11.97 -23.94
N ALA A 295 -6.41 12.62 -22.85
CA ALA A 295 -5.47 12.86 -21.75
C ALA A 295 -4.97 11.54 -21.12
N TRP A 296 -5.77 10.46 -21.19
CA TRP A 296 -5.34 9.13 -20.81
C TRP A 296 -4.23 8.59 -21.72
N ASP A 297 -4.39 8.70 -23.05
CA ASP A 297 -3.36 8.27 -23.99
C ASP A 297 -2.09 9.14 -23.87
N PHE A 298 -2.23 10.46 -23.64
CA PHE A 298 -1.11 11.34 -23.39
C PHE A 298 -0.37 10.97 -22.07
N TYR A 299 -1.10 10.68 -21.01
CA TYR A 299 -0.53 10.17 -19.76
C TYR A 299 0.26 8.87 -19.99
N ARG A 300 -0.31 7.92 -20.75
CA ARG A 300 0.36 6.66 -21.11
C ARG A 300 1.63 6.93 -21.91
N LEU A 301 1.57 7.82 -22.89
CA LEU A 301 2.73 8.21 -23.72
C LEU A 301 3.87 8.75 -22.84
N VAL A 302 3.59 9.72 -22.00
CA VAL A 302 4.60 10.30 -21.08
C VAL A 302 5.15 9.27 -20.13
N ARG A 303 4.30 8.44 -19.55
CA ARG A 303 4.70 7.40 -18.59
C ARG A 303 5.60 6.34 -19.21
N ASN A 304 5.26 5.87 -20.39
CA ASN A 304 6.06 4.89 -21.14
C ASN A 304 7.39 5.50 -21.63
N ALA A 305 7.36 6.70 -22.17
CA ALA A 305 8.56 7.43 -22.58
C ALA A 305 9.55 7.60 -21.41
N ARG A 306 9.02 7.86 -20.20
CA ARG A 306 9.83 7.94 -18.98
C ARG A 306 10.41 6.58 -18.56
N LEU A 307 9.59 5.54 -18.58
CA LEU A 307 9.98 4.21 -18.14
C LEU A 307 11.05 3.61 -19.04
N HIS A 308 10.84 3.69 -20.35
CA HIS A 308 11.68 3.08 -21.38
C HIS A 308 12.71 4.04 -21.96
N GLN A 309 12.78 5.29 -21.45
CA GLN A 309 13.73 6.34 -21.89
C GLN A 309 13.67 6.56 -23.41
N TRP A 310 12.44 6.63 -23.96
CA TRP A 310 12.27 6.85 -25.40
C TRP A 310 12.90 8.16 -25.84
N LYS A 311 13.61 8.12 -26.97
CA LYS A 311 14.22 9.31 -27.55
C LYS A 311 13.17 10.21 -28.18
N PHE A 312 13.47 11.52 -28.23
CA PHE A 312 12.59 12.52 -28.84
C PHE A 312 12.20 12.18 -30.27
N GLU A 313 13.14 11.70 -31.09
CA GLU A 313 12.93 11.28 -32.49
C GLU A 313 11.87 10.18 -32.65
N HIS A 314 11.69 9.34 -31.64
CA HIS A 314 10.69 8.26 -31.67
C HIS A 314 9.33 8.71 -31.14
N VAL A 315 9.28 9.74 -30.33
CA VAL A 315 8.06 10.25 -29.70
C VAL A 315 7.45 11.40 -30.48
N GLN A 316 8.29 12.27 -31.06
CA GLN A 316 7.83 13.45 -31.77
C GLN A 316 6.80 13.12 -32.88
N PRO A 317 7.00 12.10 -33.77
CA PRO A 317 6.03 11.79 -34.82
C PRO A 317 4.66 11.33 -34.28
N VAL A 318 4.61 10.78 -33.05
CA VAL A 318 3.36 10.34 -32.44
C VAL A 318 2.37 11.49 -32.28
N LEU A 319 2.85 12.71 -32.00
CA LEU A 319 2.00 13.90 -31.80
C LEU A 319 1.61 14.59 -33.11
N TYR A 320 2.08 14.13 -34.26
CA TYR A 320 1.81 14.70 -35.60
C TYR A 320 0.94 13.80 -36.49
N GLN A 321 0.21 12.84 -35.85
CA GLN A 321 -0.78 12.00 -36.53
C GLN A 321 -2.07 12.78 -36.81
N HIS A 322 -2.91 12.25 -37.72
CA HIS A 322 -4.24 12.75 -38.02
C HIS A 322 -5.29 11.77 -37.53
N GLY A 323 -6.45 12.25 -37.17
CA GLY A 323 -7.48 11.44 -36.54
C GLY A 323 -7.06 11.04 -35.10
N ARG A 324 -7.53 9.90 -34.63
CA ARG A 324 -7.17 9.40 -33.30
C ARG A 324 -5.73 8.89 -33.26
N PHE A 325 -4.94 9.40 -32.32
CA PHE A 325 -3.55 9.02 -32.14
C PHE A 325 -3.41 7.61 -31.55
N GLU A 326 -2.45 6.87 -32.07
CA GLU A 326 -1.89 5.70 -31.44
C GLU A 326 -0.57 6.05 -30.75
N ILE A 327 -0.44 5.74 -29.48
CA ILE A 327 0.73 6.14 -28.65
C ILE A 327 1.91 5.17 -28.79
N ILE A 328 2.18 4.73 -30.04
CA ILE A 328 3.24 3.78 -30.36
C ILE A 328 4.43 4.58 -30.87
N PRO A 329 5.62 4.50 -30.21
CA PRO A 329 6.82 5.17 -30.67
C PRO A 329 7.30 4.53 -31.99
N THR A 330 7.97 5.30 -32.84
CA THR A 330 8.30 4.86 -34.21
C THR A 330 9.22 3.64 -34.30
N HIS A 331 10.01 3.38 -33.27
CA HIS A 331 10.87 2.20 -33.21
C HIS A 331 10.16 0.92 -32.73
N TYR A 332 8.87 0.99 -32.37
CA TYR A 332 8.05 -0.19 -32.08
C TYR A 332 7.30 -0.62 -33.33
N LEU A 333 7.76 -1.69 -33.95
CA LEU A 333 7.17 -2.24 -35.16
C LEU A 333 6.19 -3.35 -34.84
N TYR A 334 4.93 -3.17 -35.20
CA TYR A 334 3.89 -4.16 -34.94
C TYR A 334 4.20 -5.48 -35.61
N ILE A 335 4.17 -6.59 -34.85
CA ILE A 335 4.43 -7.94 -35.41
C ILE A 335 3.24 -8.89 -35.26
N GLY A 336 2.29 -8.65 -34.37
CA GLY A 336 1.12 -9.49 -34.17
C GLY A 336 0.48 -9.37 -32.81
N LYS A 337 -0.36 -10.33 -32.46
CA LYS A 337 -1.11 -10.36 -31.20
C LYS A 337 -0.89 -11.65 -30.42
N VAL A 338 -0.96 -11.59 -29.10
CA VAL A 338 -0.98 -12.77 -28.25
C VAL A 338 -2.23 -13.60 -28.55
N THR A 339 -2.06 -14.83 -29.01
CA THR A 339 -3.15 -15.73 -29.36
C THR A 339 -3.44 -16.79 -28.32
N LYS A 340 -2.42 -17.16 -27.52
CA LYS A 340 -2.55 -18.15 -26.46
C LYS A 340 -1.55 -17.89 -25.33
N VAL A 341 -1.92 -18.22 -24.10
CA VAL A 341 -1.06 -18.06 -22.92
C VAL A 341 -0.98 -19.39 -22.17
N TRP A 342 0.23 -19.81 -21.81
CA TRP A 342 0.53 -20.95 -20.96
C TRP A 342 1.24 -20.46 -19.67
N ALA A 343 1.65 -21.36 -18.84
CA ALA A 343 2.30 -21.00 -17.57
C ALA A 343 3.73 -20.41 -17.76
N ASP A 344 4.44 -20.88 -18.78
CA ASP A 344 5.86 -20.60 -19.03
C ASP A 344 6.14 -19.93 -20.38
N LYS A 345 5.10 -19.70 -21.18
CA LYS A 345 5.22 -19.13 -22.55
C LYS A 345 3.91 -18.55 -23.04
N PHE A 346 3.96 -17.80 -24.12
CA PHE A 346 2.79 -17.38 -24.88
C PHE A 346 2.95 -17.65 -26.37
N GLY A 347 1.83 -17.75 -27.06
CA GLY A 347 1.76 -17.90 -28.51
C GLY A 347 1.40 -16.58 -29.17
N ILE A 348 2.06 -16.29 -30.28
CA ILE A 348 1.80 -15.18 -31.18
C ILE A 348 1.63 -15.71 -32.61
N ASP A 349 0.67 -15.17 -33.35
CA ASP A 349 0.63 -15.31 -34.79
C ASP A 349 1.39 -14.09 -35.35
N ILE A 350 2.51 -14.33 -36.05
CA ILE A 350 3.30 -13.25 -36.63
C ILE A 350 2.58 -12.79 -37.89
N GLU A 351 2.08 -11.56 -37.85
CA GLU A 351 1.38 -10.94 -38.99
C GLU A 351 2.36 -10.20 -39.93
N PHE A 352 3.39 -9.59 -39.35
CA PHE A 352 4.37 -8.78 -40.09
C PHE A 352 5.79 -9.00 -39.56
N GLY A 353 6.76 -8.90 -40.48
CA GLY A 353 8.17 -8.89 -40.17
C GLY A 353 8.74 -10.25 -39.76
N THR A 354 9.88 -10.20 -39.08
CA THR A 354 10.62 -11.35 -38.58
C THR A 354 11.06 -11.08 -37.14
N ILE A 355 11.05 -12.10 -36.32
CA ILE A 355 11.57 -12.06 -34.95
C ILE A 355 12.65 -13.13 -34.82
N ALA A 356 13.75 -12.81 -34.13
CA ALA A 356 14.86 -13.72 -33.90
C ALA A 356 15.15 -13.85 -32.39
N VAL A 357 15.82 -14.92 -32.00
CA VAL A 357 16.37 -15.07 -30.63
C VAL A 357 17.38 -13.96 -30.40
N GLY A 358 17.31 -13.31 -29.24
CA GLY A 358 18.08 -12.12 -28.88
C GLY A 358 17.48 -10.79 -29.31
N SER A 359 16.38 -10.80 -30.09
CA SER A 359 15.59 -9.58 -30.35
C SER A 359 14.91 -9.08 -29.08
N LYS A 360 14.54 -7.79 -29.05
CA LYS A 360 13.66 -7.22 -28.04
C LYS A 360 12.25 -7.06 -28.56
N ILE A 361 11.27 -7.34 -27.74
CA ILE A 361 9.85 -7.13 -28.01
C ILE A 361 9.24 -6.22 -26.95
N ALA A 362 8.17 -5.53 -27.34
CA ALA A 362 7.30 -4.81 -26.42
C ALA A 362 5.87 -5.36 -26.52
N ILE A 363 5.25 -5.61 -25.39
CA ILE A 363 3.85 -6.06 -25.31
C ILE A 363 3.02 -4.93 -24.72
N GLU A 364 1.96 -4.55 -25.42
CA GLU A 364 1.10 -3.44 -25.00
C GLU A 364 0.09 -3.89 -23.96
N PHE A 365 0.34 -3.51 -22.70
CA PHE A 365 -0.64 -3.61 -21.63
C PHE A 365 -1.52 -2.34 -21.56
N PRO A 366 -2.62 -2.39 -20.82
CA PRO A 366 -3.55 -1.25 -20.73
C PRO A 366 -2.93 0.08 -20.28
N VAL A 367 -1.86 0.03 -19.50
CA VAL A 367 -1.19 1.23 -18.95
C VAL A 367 0.22 1.40 -19.54
N LEU A 368 1.00 0.33 -19.57
CA LEU A 368 2.42 0.34 -19.91
C LEU A 368 2.69 -0.62 -21.06
N PHE A 369 3.76 -0.39 -21.77
CA PHE A 369 4.43 -1.42 -22.54
C PHE A 369 5.34 -2.23 -21.63
N GLU A 370 5.42 -3.53 -21.85
CA GLU A 370 6.38 -4.39 -21.17
C GLU A 370 7.41 -4.84 -22.19
N GLU A 371 8.66 -4.44 -22.01
CA GLU A 371 9.76 -4.84 -22.86
C GLU A 371 10.39 -6.14 -22.35
N ALA A 372 10.72 -7.05 -23.25
CA ALA A 372 11.38 -8.31 -22.92
C ALA A 372 12.33 -8.76 -24.03
N ASP A 373 13.39 -9.45 -23.65
CA ASP A 373 14.28 -10.14 -24.59
C ASP A 373 13.67 -11.47 -25.02
N VAL A 374 13.82 -11.81 -26.27
CA VAL A 374 13.39 -13.08 -26.84
C VAL A 374 14.46 -14.14 -26.57
N GLU A 375 14.29 -14.87 -25.48
CA GLU A 375 15.25 -15.91 -25.07
C GLU A 375 15.18 -17.18 -25.91
N GLY A 376 14.06 -17.41 -26.60
CA GLY A 376 13.85 -18.58 -27.45
C GLY A 376 12.59 -18.46 -28.28
N LEU A 377 12.53 -19.22 -29.37
CA LEU A 377 11.40 -19.29 -30.27
C LEU A 377 11.05 -20.75 -30.58
N MET A 378 9.76 -21.03 -30.69
CA MET A 378 9.27 -22.35 -31.03
C MET A 378 8.17 -22.23 -32.11
N VAL A 379 8.40 -22.81 -33.28
CA VAL A 379 7.43 -22.87 -34.40
C VAL A 379 7.05 -24.33 -34.66
N ASN A 380 5.76 -24.64 -34.66
CA ASN A 380 5.23 -26.00 -34.84
C ASN A 380 5.88 -27.07 -33.95
N GLY A 381 6.23 -26.69 -32.70
CA GLY A 381 6.84 -27.59 -31.72
C GLY A 381 8.37 -27.73 -31.83
N ASN A 382 9.01 -27.12 -32.84
CA ASN A 382 10.45 -27.12 -33.04
C ASN A 382 11.06 -25.81 -32.54
N ILE A 383 12.23 -25.90 -31.89
CA ILE A 383 13.03 -24.73 -31.51
C ILE A 383 13.66 -24.16 -32.76
N VAL A 384 13.52 -22.87 -32.99
CA VAL A 384 14.04 -22.13 -34.12
C VAL A 384 14.80 -20.89 -33.69
N ASN A 385 15.72 -20.39 -34.50
CA ASN A 385 16.44 -19.16 -34.23
C ASN A 385 15.70 -17.90 -34.70
N ALA A 386 14.79 -18.04 -35.66
CA ALA A 386 13.98 -16.97 -36.19
C ALA A 386 12.61 -17.49 -36.60
N ALA A 387 11.60 -16.62 -36.60
CA ALA A 387 10.26 -16.88 -37.08
C ALA A 387 9.79 -15.69 -37.91
N ASN A 388 8.99 -15.96 -38.97
CA ASN A 388 8.61 -15.00 -40.00
C ASN A 388 7.09 -14.78 -40.00
N ALA A 389 6.66 -13.77 -40.74
CA ALA A 389 5.23 -13.56 -41.03
C ALA A 389 4.56 -14.83 -41.54
N GLY A 390 3.42 -15.20 -40.97
CA GLY A 390 2.68 -16.43 -41.19
C GLY A 390 2.96 -17.56 -40.19
N ASP A 391 4.03 -17.46 -39.39
CA ASP A 391 4.38 -18.46 -38.37
C ASP A 391 3.55 -18.29 -37.10
N LYS A 392 3.15 -19.43 -36.51
CA LYS A 392 2.60 -19.50 -35.14
C LYS A 392 3.72 -19.82 -34.17
N THR A 393 4.11 -18.84 -33.40
CA THR A 393 5.35 -18.88 -32.64
C THR A 393 5.06 -18.85 -31.13
N GLY A 394 5.71 -19.75 -30.40
CA GLY A 394 5.76 -19.74 -28.94
C GLY A 394 6.98 -19.00 -28.46
N ILE A 395 6.80 -18.07 -27.52
CA ILE A 395 7.87 -17.27 -26.88
C ILE A 395 7.84 -17.56 -25.39
N PRO A 396 8.97 -17.90 -24.75
CA PRO A 396 9.06 -18.06 -23.30
C PRO A 396 8.63 -16.79 -22.56
N TRP A 397 7.94 -16.97 -21.44
CA TRP A 397 7.48 -15.87 -20.59
C TRP A 397 7.57 -16.26 -19.11
N SER A 398 8.36 -15.54 -18.35
CA SER A 398 8.64 -15.85 -16.95
C SER A 398 7.46 -15.51 -16.03
N ASN A 399 7.27 -16.30 -14.97
CA ASN A 399 6.27 -16.03 -13.92
C ASN A 399 6.52 -14.72 -13.15
N ASN A 400 7.71 -14.14 -13.25
CA ASN A 400 8.03 -12.85 -12.64
C ASN A 400 7.57 -11.65 -13.49
N GLN A 401 7.12 -11.88 -14.72
CA GLN A 401 6.61 -10.87 -15.64
C GLN A 401 5.09 -10.70 -15.48
N PRO A 402 4.53 -9.56 -15.95
CA PRO A 402 3.08 -9.32 -15.88
C PRO A 402 2.27 -10.42 -16.56
N LYS A 403 1.10 -10.72 -15.99
CA LYS A 403 0.22 -11.77 -16.50
C LYS A 403 -0.37 -11.36 -17.86
N LEU A 404 -0.02 -12.10 -18.88
CA LEU A 404 -0.51 -11.90 -20.25
C LEU A 404 -2.00 -12.22 -20.40
N LYS A 405 -2.60 -11.56 -21.39
CA LYS A 405 -3.95 -11.83 -21.89
C LYS A 405 -3.92 -12.01 -23.40
N VAL A 406 -4.81 -12.86 -23.91
CA VAL A 406 -5.03 -13.00 -25.35
C VAL A 406 -5.51 -11.66 -25.92
N GLY A 407 -5.02 -11.31 -27.10
CA GLY A 407 -5.36 -10.08 -27.81
C GLY A 407 -4.42 -8.90 -27.58
N LEU A 408 -3.46 -9.00 -26.65
CA LEU A 408 -2.45 -7.96 -26.47
C LEU A 408 -1.59 -7.83 -27.73
N ARG A 409 -1.33 -6.60 -28.18
CA ARG A 409 -0.45 -6.31 -29.31
C ARG A 409 1.01 -6.54 -28.92
N VAL A 410 1.79 -7.08 -29.84
CA VAL A 410 3.21 -7.34 -29.67
C VAL A 410 3.97 -6.61 -30.77
N PHE A 411 5.06 -5.96 -30.37
CA PHE A 411 5.91 -5.15 -31.23
C PHE A 411 7.34 -5.65 -31.16
N TYR A 412 8.03 -5.63 -32.28
CA TYR A 412 9.48 -5.74 -32.35
C TYR A 412 10.08 -4.36 -32.02
N ILE A 413 11.12 -4.32 -31.24
CA ILE A 413 11.84 -3.07 -30.92
C ILE A 413 13.03 -2.96 -31.85
N ASP A 414 12.96 -2.01 -32.78
CA ASP A 414 14.04 -1.70 -33.70
C ASP A 414 15.05 -0.76 -33.02
N ASN A 415 16.19 -1.32 -32.62
CA ASN A 415 17.27 -0.55 -32.02
C ASN A 415 18.25 0.06 -33.06
N GLU A 416 18.06 -0.24 -34.36
CA GLU A 416 19.05 0.08 -35.41
C GLU A 416 18.76 1.39 -36.17
N HIS A 417 17.67 2.11 -35.88
CA HIS A 417 17.47 3.45 -36.46
C HIS A 417 18.48 4.45 -35.85
N HIS A 418 19.76 4.24 -36.14
CA HIS A 418 20.82 5.22 -36.10
C HIS A 418 21.02 5.79 -37.51
N THR A 419 20.31 6.83 -37.89
CA THR A 419 20.71 7.73 -38.98
C THR A 419 20.32 9.16 -38.62
#